data_54c609a5bb0caca2180742796a92b7b0
#
_entry.id   54c609a5bb0caca2180742796a92b7b0
#
_cell.length_a   1.000
_cell.length_b   1.000
_cell.length_c   1.000
_cell.angle_alpha   90.00
_cell.angle_beta   90.00
_cell.angle_gamma   90.00
#
_symmetry.space_group_name_H-M   'P 1'
#
loop_
_entity.id
_entity.type
_entity.pdbx_description
1 polymer ?
#
loop_
_entity_poly.entity_id
_entity_poly.type
_entity_poly.pdbx_seq_one_letter_code
_entity_poly.pdbx_strand_id
1 'polypeptide(L)'
;MNLLLSIKRPFIWLSRFRYRCGYGVHSPFAFSLITDVIYEYTPYYAYHALQEEQRKKVRECGWSKSRGKINRFLFRLVNKVQPATVIEVGQPSTASLYLQSAKPSASYLFASDLSELFLDADTPVDFLYMNNIRILN
;
A
#
# COMPACT_ATOMS: atom_id res chain seq x y z
N MET A 1 8.82 -20.72 28.36
CA MET A 1 7.80 -20.46 27.30
C MET A 1 6.46 -20.93 27.84
N ASN A 2 5.54 -19.99 28.10
CA ASN A 2 4.33 -20.26 28.89
C ASN A 2 3.34 -21.16 28.16
N LEU A 3 3.17 -22.39 28.63
CA LEU A 3 2.20 -23.38 28.13
C LEU A 3 0.77 -22.81 28.06
N LEU A 4 0.41 -21.94 29.00
CA LEU A 4 -0.88 -21.22 29.05
C LEU A 4 -1.13 -20.30 27.87
N LEU A 5 -0.09 -19.69 27.29
CA LEU A 5 -0.21 -18.87 26.08
C LEU A 5 -0.44 -19.71 24.83
N SER A 6 0.10 -20.92 24.79
CA SER A 6 -0.07 -21.85 23.67
C SER A 6 -1.51 -22.37 23.61
N ILE A 7 -2.14 -22.60 24.76
CA ILE A 7 -3.55 -23.06 24.85
C ILE A 7 -4.52 -21.91 24.52
N LYS A 8 -4.21 -20.67 24.88
CA LYS A 8 -5.05 -19.50 24.58
C LYS A 8 -5.05 -19.08 23.09
N ARG A 9 -4.00 -19.40 22.35
CA ARG A 9 -3.86 -19.03 20.94
C ARG A 9 -5.03 -19.49 20.05
N PRO A 10 -5.50 -20.75 20.08
CA PRO A 10 -6.62 -21.18 19.25
C PRO A 10 -7.93 -20.48 19.63
N PHE A 11 -8.15 -20.18 20.91
CA PHE A 11 -9.34 -19.46 21.36
C PHE A 11 -9.33 -17.99 20.91
N ILE A 12 -8.16 -17.34 20.99
CA ILE A 12 -7.97 -15.97 20.47
C ILE A 12 -8.17 -15.97 18.95
N TRP A 13 -7.65 -16.98 18.25
CA TRP A 13 -7.82 -17.11 16.81
C TRP A 13 -9.30 -17.30 16.42
N LEU A 14 -10.01 -18.17 17.14
CA LEU A 14 -11.44 -18.43 16.92
C LEU A 14 -12.29 -17.19 17.22
N SER A 15 -12.00 -16.47 18.29
CA SER A 15 -12.64 -15.19 18.61
C SER A 15 -12.43 -14.15 17.52
N ARG A 16 -11.18 -14.03 17.01
CA ARG A 16 -10.85 -13.12 15.92
C ARG A 16 -11.46 -13.52 14.57
N PHE A 17 -11.71 -14.80 14.36
CA PHE A 17 -12.36 -15.29 13.14
C PHE A 17 -13.74 -14.68 12.94
N ARG A 18 -14.47 -14.48 14.03
CA ARG A 18 -15.81 -13.87 14.04
C ARG A 18 -15.81 -12.42 13.56
N TYR A 19 -14.68 -11.68 13.72
CA TYR A 19 -14.54 -10.29 13.34
C TYR A 19 -13.79 -10.08 12.02
N ARG A 20 -13.68 -11.12 11.20
CA ARG A 20 -13.05 -11.02 9.87
C ARG A 20 -14.01 -10.39 8.85
N CYS A 21 -13.43 -9.89 7.76
CA CYS A 21 -14.17 -9.36 6.61
C CYS A 21 -15.15 -8.24 6.96
N GLY A 22 -14.79 -7.40 7.92
CA GLY A 22 -15.59 -6.22 8.27
C GLY A 22 -16.78 -6.49 9.18
N TYR A 23 -16.94 -7.70 9.73
CA TYR A 23 -17.99 -7.98 10.69
C TYR A 23 -17.89 -7.07 11.92
N GLY A 24 -18.98 -6.40 12.27
CA GLY A 24 -19.03 -5.44 13.39
C GLY A 24 -18.47 -4.06 13.08
N VAL A 25 -18.09 -3.77 11.84
CA VAL A 25 -17.67 -2.42 11.41
C VAL A 25 -18.91 -1.64 10.95
N HIS A 26 -19.21 -0.55 11.67
CA HIS A 26 -20.40 0.27 11.41
C HIS A 26 -20.17 1.41 10.41
N SER A 27 -18.92 1.76 10.13
CA SER A 27 -18.61 2.76 9.12
C SER A 27 -18.68 2.16 7.71
N PRO A 28 -19.53 2.65 6.81
CA PRO A 28 -19.61 2.17 5.42
C PRO A 28 -18.27 2.28 4.68
N PHE A 29 -17.53 3.37 4.91
CA PHE A 29 -16.20 3.56 4.33
C PHE A 29 -15.21 2.51 4.85
N ALA A 30 -15.13 2.32 6.17
CA ALA A 30 -14.22 1.34 6.76
C ALA A 30 -14.59 -0.10 6.34
N PHE A 31 -15.88 -0.41 6.24
CA PHE A 31 -16.34 -1.70 5.75
C PHE A 31 -15.89 -1.94 4.31
N SER A 32 -16.12 -0.97 3.40
CA SER A 32 -15.70 -1.11 2.00
C SER A 32 -14.18 -1.16 1.85
N LEU A 33 -13.40 -0.44 2.68
CA LEU A 33 -11.94 -0.54 2.69
C LEU A 33 -11.47 -1.95 3.08
N ILE A 34 -12.10 -2.55 4.07
CA ILE A 34 -11.77 -3.90 4.52
C ILE A 34 -12.12 -4.92 3.45
N THR A 35 -13.32 -4.86 2.88
CA THR A 35 -13.80 -5.84 1.89
C THR A 35 -13.10 -5.71 0.55
N ASP A 36 -12.99 -4.49 0.04
CA ASP A 36 -12.55 -4.24 -1.35
C ASP A 36 -11.04 -4.04 -1.48
N VAL A 37 -10.33 -3.79 -0.38
CA VAL A 37 -8.88 -3.56 -0.41
C VAL A 37 -8.12 -4.63 0.37
N ILE A 38 -8.48 -4.87 1.64
CA ILE A 38 -7.72 -5.78 2.51
C ILE A 38 -7.99 -7.25 2.16
N TYR A 39 -9.25 -7.63 2.04
CA TYR A 39 -9.69 -9.00 1.74
C TYR A 39 -9.96 -9.27 0.27
N GLU A 40 -9.67 -8.31 -0.62
CA GLU A 40 -9.75 -8.53 -2.07
C GLU A 40 -8.60 -9.40 -2.55
N TYR A 41 -8.91 -10.56 -3.10
CA TYR A 41 -7.93 -11.53 -3.61
C TYR A 41 -8.00 -11.70 -5.12
N THR A 42 -8.93 -11.03 -5.79
CA THR A 42 -9.09 -11.13 -7.25
C THR A 42 -7.82 -10.63 -7.95
N PRO A 43 -7.25 -11.40 -8.89
CA PRO A 43 -6.10 -10.94 -9.63
C PRO A 43 -6.51 -9.86 -10.65
N TYR A 44 -5.81 -8.74 -10.62
CA TYR A 44 -5.95 -7.71 -11.65
C TYR A 44 -5.07 -8.02 -12.85
N TYR A 45 -5.55 -7.74 -14.05
CA TYR A 45 -4.79 -7.94 -15.29
C TYR A 45 -3.43 -7.23 -15.28
N ALA A 46 -3.37 -6.05 -14.66
CA ALA A 46 -2.16 -5.26 -14.54
C ALA A 46 -1.04 -5.98 -13.76
N TYR A 47 -1.35 -6.92 -12.88
CA TYR A 47 -0.33 -7.53 -12.00
C TYR A 47 0.73 -8.31 -12.76
N HIS A 48 0.38 -8.96 -13.87
CA HIS A 48 1.36 -9.71 -14.65
C HIS A 48 2.38 -8.76 -15.29
N ALA A 49 1.90 -7.74 -15.98
CA ALA A 49 2.76 -6.73 -16.60
C ALA A 49 3.63 -6.00 -15.57
N LEU A 50 3.05 -5.62 -14.42
CA LEU A 50 3.77 -4.99 -13.33
C LEU A 50 4.86 -5.87 -12.72
N GLN A 51 4.66 -7.17 -12.64
CA GLN A 51 5.69 -8.11 -12.17
C GLN A 51 6.86 -8.19 -13.12
N GLU A 52 6.63 -8.20 -14.43
CA GLU A 52 7.69 -8.18 -15.43
C GLU A 52 8.48 -6.87 -15.37
N GLU A 53 7.79 -5.74 -15.32
CA GLU A 53 8.41 -4.42 -15.18
C GLU A 53 9.20 -4.29 -13.87
N GLN A 54 8.66 -4.80 -12.77
CA GLN A 54 9.34 -4.88 -11.48
C GLN A 54 10.67 -5.63 -11.58
N ARG A 55 10.68 -6.80 -12.23
CA ARG A 55 11.90 -7.59 -12.42
C ARG A 55 12.94 -6.80 -13.22
N LYS A 56 12.49 -6.11 -14.27
CA LYS A 56 13.32 -5.26 -15.10
C LYS A 56 13.93 -4.10 -14.31
N LYS A 57 13.11 -3.32 -13.57
CA LYS A 57 13.57 -2.18 -12.77
C LYS A 57 14.56 -2.58 -11.66
N VAL A 58 14.32 -3.70 -10.99
CA VAL A 58 15.26 -4.22 -9.97
C VAL A 58 16.60 -4.59 -10.61
N ARG A 59 16.58 -5.23 -11.78
CA ARG A 59 17.80 -5.69 -12.47
C ARG A 59 18.60 -4.54 -13.09
N GLU A 60 17.93 -3.61 -13.77
CA GLU A 60 18.57 -2.58 -14.58
C GLU A 60 18.82 -1.29 -13.80
N CYS A 61 17.90 -0.92 -12.92
CA CYS A 61 17.97 0.35 -12.19
C CYS A 61 18.34 0.19 -10.71
N GLY A 62 18.52 -1.05 -10.22
CA GLY A 62 18.84 -1.29 -8.81
C GLY A 62 17.75 -0.88 -7.82
N TRP A 63 16.50 -0.81 -8.25
CA TRP A 63 15.39 -0.42 -7.39
C TRP A 63 15.21 -1.38 -6.21
N SER A 64 14.86 -0.83 -5.05
CA SER A 64 14.55 -1.64 -3.88
C SER A 64 13.29 -2.46 -4.12
N LYS A 65 13.38 -3.78 -3.84
CA LYS A 65 12.26 -4.69 -3.99
C LYS A 65 11.37 -4.65 -2.75
N SER A 66 10.19 -4.08 -2.89
CA SER A 66 9.14 -4.17 -1.87
C SER A 66 8.40 -5.51 -1.91
N ARG A 67 7.74 -5.85 -0.81
CA ARG A 67 6.97 -7.11 -0.72
C ARG A 67 5.77 -7.09 -1.65
N GLY A 68 5.58 -8.13 -2.45
CA GLY A 68 4.48 -8.23 -3.42
C GLY A 68 3.07 -8.06 -2.81
N LYS A 69 2.88 -8.48 -1.55
CA LYS A 69 1.61 -8.25 -0.83
C LYS A 69 1.37 -6.77 -0.58
N ILE A 70 2.41 -6.01 -0.24
CA ILE A 70 2.33 -4.56 -0.03
C ILE A 70 2.05 -3.86 -1.35
N ASN A 71 2.76 -4.23 -2.42
CA ASN A 71 2.57 -3.65 -3.74
C ASN A 71 1.12 -3.81 -4.22
N ARG A 72 0.57 -5.01 -4.13
CA ARG A 72 -0.84 -5.28 -4.51
C ARG A 72 -1.83 -4.55 -3.60
N PHE A 73 -1.54 -4.45 -2.31
CA PHE A 73 -2.34 -3.67 -1.38
C PHE A 73 -2.37 -2.19 -1.77
N LEU A 74 -1.22 -1.59 -2.05
CA LEU A 74 -1.11 -0.20 -2.49
C LEU A 74 -1.87 0.04 -3.80
N PHE A 75 -1.74 -0.87 -4.76
CA PHE A 75 -2.50 -0.81 -6.02
C PHE A 75 -4.01 -0.75 -5.77
N ARG A 76 -4.54 -1.68 -4.96
CA ARG A 76 -5.97 -1.72 -4.64
C ARG A 76 -6.42 -0.49 -3.86
N LEU A 77 -5.58 -0.01 -2.93
CA LEU A 77 -5.87 1.16 -2.12
C LEU A 77 -6.00 2.42 -2.99
N VAL A 78 -5.03 2.68 -3.85
CA VAL A 78 -5.07 3.81 -4.79
C VAL A 78 -6.24 3.68 -5.76
N ASN A 79 -6.49 2.47 -6.28
CA ASN A 79 -7.62 2.21 -7.14
C ASN A 79 -8.98 2.42 -6.44
N LYS A 80 -9.08 2.18 -5.14
CA LYS A 80 -10.29 2.42 -4.35
C LYS A 80 -10.49 3.90 -4.01
N VAL A 81 -9.41 4.57 -3.58
CA VAL A 81 -9.45 5.97 -3.14
C VAL A 81 -9.55 6.94 -4.31
N GLN A 82 -9.02 6.57 -5.48
CA GLN A 82 -9.01 7.40 -6.70
C GLN A 82 -8.43 8.81 -6.49
N PRO A 83 -7.24 8.94 -5.86
CA PRO A 83 -6.66 10.25 -5.56
C PRO A 83 -6.37 11.05 -6.83
N ALA A 84 -6.51 12.37 -6.79
CA ALA A 84 -6.07 13.24 -7.86
C ALA A 84 -4.56 13.46 -7.82
N THR A 85 -4.00 13.54 -6.61
CA THR A 85 -2.56 13.73 -6.39
C THR A 85 -1.98 12.63 -5.50
N VAL A 86 -0.91 12.00 -5.99
CA VAL A 86 -0.15 10.98 -5.27
C VAL A 86 1.26 11.49 -5.06
N ILE A 87 1.70 11.55 -3.81
CA ILE A 87 3.07 11.93 -3.46
C ILE A 87 3.78 10.72 -2.88
N GLU A 88 4.95 10.41 -3.42
CA GLU A 88 5.85 9.39 -2.88
C GLU A 88 7.13 10.04 -2.39
N VAL A 89 7.50 9.74 -1.15
CA VAL A 89 8.73 10.23 -0.52
C VAL A 89 9.61 9.06 -0.10
N GLY A 90 10.87 9.11 -0.48
CA GLY A 90 11.89 8.16 -0.04
C GLY A 90 12.72 7.56 -1.18
N GLN A 91 13.15 6.31 -1.01
CA GLN A 91 13.97 5.61 -2.00
C GLN A 91 13.10 5.00 -3.11
N PRO A 92 13.52 5.07 -4.38
CA PRO A 92 12.81 4.40 -5.47
C PRO A 92 12.63 2.91 -5.19
N SER A 93 11.40 2.45 -5.28
CA SER A 93 11.07 1.06 -4.97
C SER A 93 10.07 0.50 -5.97
N THR A 94 9.92 -0.81 -5.96
CA THR A 94 8.94 -1.46 -6.83
C THR A 94 7.49 -1.11 -6.47
N ALA A 95 7.23 -0.54 -5.29
CA ALA A 95 5.92 -0.01 -4.91
C ALA A 95 5.47 1.16 -5.80
N SER A 96 6.43 1.98 -6.24
CA SER A 96 6.18 3.13 -7.13
C SER A 96 5.45 2.74 -8.41
N LEU A 97 5.82 1.60 -9.01
CA LEU A 97 5.16 1.07 -10.21
C LEU A 97 3.67 0.80 -9.98
N TYR A 98 3.36 0.19 -8.83
CA TYR A 98 1.98 -0.16 -8.50
C TYR A 98 1.13 1.07 -8.16
N LEU A 99 1.73 2.07 -7.51
CA LEU A 99 1.07 3.34 -7.22
C LEU A 99 0.70 4.09 -8.52
N GLN A 100 1.66 4.22 -9.44
CA GLN A 100 1.46 4.91 -10.72
C GLN A 100 0.45 4.17 -11.61
N SER A 101 0.53 2.85 -11.66
CA SER A 101 -0.33 2.02 -12.52
C SER A 101 -1.76 1.91 -12.02
N ALA A 102 -2.00 2.12 -10.72
CA ALA A 102 -3.34 2.04 -10.16
C ALA A 102 -4.27 3.16 -10.64
N LYS A 103 -3.71 4.35 -10.87
CA LYS A 103 -4.44 5.49 -11.45
C LYS A 103 -3.49 6.32 -12.33
N PRO A 104 -3.34 5.98 -13.61
CA PRO A 104 -2.43 6.68 -14.52
C PRO A 104 -2.77 8.16 -14.74
N SER A 105 -4.03 8.56 -14.49
CA SER A 105 -4.50 9.95 -14.63
C SER A 105 -4.19 10.83 -13.42
N ALA A 106 -3.70 10.25 -12.31
CA ALA A 106 -3.32 11.03 -11.13
C ALA A 106 -2.01 11.79 -11.38
N SER A 107 -1.91 12.98 -10.77
CA SER A 107 -0.64 13.68 -10.68
C SER A 107 0.28 12.96 -9.70
N TYR A 108 1.42 12.48 -10.19
CA TYR A 108 2.37 11.73 -9.39
C TYR A 108 3.64 12.54 -9.16
N LEU A 109 3.97 12.80 -7.91
CA LEU A 109 5.15 13.51 -7.47
C LEU A 109 6.05 12.57 -6.66
N PHE A 110 7.32 12.55 -7.01
CA PHE A 110 8.34 11.79 -6.29
C PHE A 110 9.38 12.75 -5.69
N ALA A 111 9.72 12.55 -4.43
CA ALA A 111 10.78 13.26 -3.75
C ALA A 111 11.66 12.29 -2.96
N SER A 112 12.96 12.48 -2.99
CA SER A 112 13.89 11.63 -2.21
C SER A 112 13.80 11.93 -0.72
N ASP A 113 13.48 13.17 -0.36
CA ASP A 113 13.30 13.63 1.01
C ASP A 113 12.15 14.65 1.10
N LEU A 114 11.61 14.80 2.31
CA LEU A 114 10.56 15.78 2.60
C LEU A 114 10.99 17.22 2.34
N SER A 115 12.29 17.51 2.47
CA SER A 115 12.85 18.85 2.19
C SER A 115 12.81 19.23 0.71
N GLU A 116 12.73 18.26 -0.18
CA GLU A 116 12.61 18.47 -1.64
C GLU A 116 11.17 18.73 -2.08
N LEU A 117 10.22 18.48 -1.20
CA LEU A 117 8.80 18.69 -1.45
C LEU A 117 8.44 20.17 -1.28
N PHE A 118 8.66 20.95 -2.33
CA PHE A 118 8.11 22.30 -2.44
C PHE A 118 6.63 22.22 -2.82
N LEU A 119 5.80 21.98 -1.82
CA LEU A 119 4.35 22.03 -1.98
C LEU A 119 3.92 23.47 -1.68
N ASP A 120 3.23 24.09 -2.62
CA ASP A 120 2.48 25.30 -2.32
C ASP A 120 1.44 24.96 -1.24
N ALA A 121 1.22 25.86 -0.29
CA ALA A 121 0.32 25.64 0.83
C ALA A 121 -1.11 25.21 0.41
N ASP A 122 -1.48 25.55 -0.82
CA ASP A 122 -2.79 25.27 -1.40
C ASP A 122 -2.82 23.98 -2.26
N THR A 123 -1.70 23.24 -2.39
CA THR A 123 -1.68 22.00 -3.17
C THR A 123 -2.38 20.87 -2.40
N PRO A 124 -3.55 20.38 -2.84
CA PRO A 124 -4.22 19.29 -2.15
C PRO A 124 -3.42 18.01 -2.32
N VAL A 125 -3.09 17.37 -1.21
CA VAL A 125 -2.44 16.05 -1.17
C VAL A 125 -3.47 15.01 -0.79
N ASP A 126 -3.89 14.19 -1.75
CA ASP A 126 -4.91 13.17 -1.52
C ASP A 126 -4.30 11.85 -1.03
N PHE A 127 -3.07 11.57 -1.45
CA PHE A 127 -2.40 10.32 -1.10
C PHE A 127 -0.90 10.55 -0.90
N LEU A 128 -0.42 10.21 0.29
CA LEU A 128 1.00 10.27 0.64
C LEU A 128 1.53 8.88 0.96
N TYR A 129 2.55 8.44 0.25
CA TYR A 129 3.29 7.22 0.53
C TYR A 129 4.73 7.53 0.91
N MET A 130 5.15 7.07 2.07
CA MET A 130 6.51 7.27 2.58
C MET A 130 7.23 5.93 2.69
N ASN A 131 8.35 5.80 1.99
CA ASN A 131 9.12 4.57 1.93
C ASN A 131 10.57 4.81 2.36
N ASN A 132 11.02 4.09 3.38
CA ASN A 132 12.41 4.07 3.83
C ASN A 132 13.04 5.46 4.01
N ILE A 133 12.34 6.34 4.70
CA ILE A 133 12.84 7.67 5.02
C ILE A 133 13.99 7.49 6.01
N ARG A 134 15.19 7.93 5.62
CA ARG A 134 16.29 8.09 6.56
C ARG A 134 15.97 9.29 7.44
N ILE A 135 15.57 9.05 8.67
CA ILE A 135 15.53 10.11 9.68
C ILE A 135 17.00 10.41 9.97
N LEU A 136 17.48 11.53 9.42
CA LEU A 136 18.77 12.07 9.83
C LEU A 136 18.61 12.58 11.26
N ASN A 137 19.17 11.80 12.22
CA ASN A 137 19.37 12.26 13.59
C ASN A 137 20.53 13.23 13.66
#